data_753ce41371730b53cf7b55d2cd04d387
#
_entry.id   753ce41371730b53cf7b55d2cd04d387
#
_cell.length_a   1.000
_cell.length_b   1.000
_cell.length_c   1.000
_cell.angle_alpha   90.00
_cell.angle_beta   90.00
_cell.angle_gamma   90.00
#
_symmetry.space_group_name_H-M   'P 1'
#
loop_
_entity.id
_entity.type
_entity.pdbx_description
1 polymer ?
#
loop_
_entity_poly.entity_id
_entity_poly.type
_entity_poly.pdbx_seq_one_letter_code
_entity_poly.pdbx_strand_id
1 'polypeptide(L)'
;NPGNAAGLRQASIVWFRNDLRVHDNEALVSANRDSSSILPVYCFDPRDYGKSSSGFDKTGPYRAKFLLECVANLRASLRERGSDLIVRVGNPEDMLVNLAKSVGASGLYVHQEVTHEEQESEEKVSAVLKDEGVETKYFWGSTLFHPDDLPFKLHEMPSNYGGFREKVQNVHVRKTIEAPRQLKGLPQQGGVKPGDIPSLQELGLNPTTALRQDSQTAGGAMLVGGEGEALKRLQRFALEVPGQVANQAKAFSGSKSEGGGDSLYGANFSCKISPWLAMGCLSPRRMFEDLKKDGPRLKAATTANDDNGLNWLVFELLWRDFFRFITKKYSSGKKIHEAVPATASLAAV
;
A
#
# COMPACT_ATOMS: atom_id res chain seq x y z
N ASN A 1 -6.25 34.43 23.49
CA ASN A 1 -6.97 33.75 22.39
C ASN A 1 -7.30 32.33 22.85
N PRO A 2 -8.57 31.96 23.05
CA PRO A 2 -8.92 30.57 23.33
C PRO A 2 -8.78 29.78 22.03
N GLY A 3 -7.82 28.86 22.00
CA GLY A 3 -7.67 27.88 20.95
C GLY A 3 -8.97 27.10 20.80
N ASN A 4 -9.50 27.11 19.59
CA ASN A 4 -10.68 26.38 19.16
C ASN A 4 -10.46 24.89 19.48
N ALA A 5 -10.99 24.41 20.59
CA ALA A 5 -11.16 22.98 20.82
C ALA A 5 -12.31 22.55 19.88
N ALA A 6 -11.95 22.21 18.65
CA ALA A 6 -12.89 21.55 17.77
C ALA A 6 -13.34 20.27 18.47
N GLY A 7 -14.62 20.21 18.84
CA GLY A 7 -15.18 19.03 19.51
C GLY A 7 -14.94 17.79 18.66
N LEU A 8 -14.81 16.61 19.32
CA LEU A 8 -14.66 15.33 18.61
C LEU A 8 -15.82 15.17 17.61
N ARG A 9 -15.51 14.68 16.42
CA ARG A 9 -16.52 14.26 15.45
C ARG A 9 -17.30 13.08 16.03
N GLN A 10 -18.63 13.05 15.82
CA GLN A 10 -19.44 11.95 16.30
C GLN A 10 -19.06 10.62 15.62
N ALA A 11 -18.95 10.66 14.31
CA ALA A 11 -18.54 9.52 13.50
C ALA A 11 -17.65 9.97 12.33
N SER A 12 -16.70 9.16 11.97
CA SER A 12 -15.87 9.34 10.78
C SER A 12 -15.66 8.02 10.05
N ILE A 13 -15.57 8.11 8.73
CA ILE A 13 -15.25 6.97 7.86
C ILE A 13 -13.74 6.92 7.68
N VAL A 14 -13.15 5.71 7.75
CA VAL A 14 -11.79 5.42 7.32
C VAL A 14 -11.89 4.56 6.06
N TRP A 15 -11.58 5.14 4.92
CA TRP A 15 -11.67 4.43 3.65
C TRP A 15 -10.33 3.76 3.32
N PHE A 16 -10.26 2.44 3.52
CA PHE A 16 -9.11 1.63 3.15
C PHE A 16 -9.10 1.34 1.65
N ARG A 17 -7.90 1.39 1.07
CA ARG A 17 -7.65 1.13 -0.34
C ARG A 17 -6.41 0.22 -0.50
N ASN A 18 -5.26 0.75 -0.93
CA ASN A 18 -3.99 0.02 -0.96
C ASN A 18 -3.13 0.30 0.27
N ASP A 19 -3.75 0.31 1.42
CA ASP A 19 -3.17 0.56 2.74
C ASP A 19 -3.71 -0.44 3.79
N LEU A 20 -3.81 -1.71 3.41
CA LEU A 20 -4.49 -2.78 4.15
C LEU A 20 -3.68 -3.24 5.38
N ARG A 21 -3.45 -2.30 6.31
CA ARG A 21 -2.71 -2.49 7.54
C ARG A 21 -3.21 -1.58 8.66
N VAL A 22 -2.92 -1.95 9.90
CA VAL A 22 -3.22 -1.11 11.08
C VAL A 22 -1.99 -0.34 11.59
N HIS A 23 -0.77 -0.86 11.40
CA HIS A 23 0.43 -0.11 11.75
C HIS A 23 0.79 0.91 10.65
N ASP A 24 1.45 1.98 11.03
CA ASP A 24 1.88 3.04 10.12
C ASP A 24 0.76 3.52 9.17
N ASN A 25 -0.45 3.65 9.74
CA ASN A 25 -1.65 4.08 9.03
C ASN A 25 -2.17 5.38 9.64
N GLU A 26 -1.75 6.51 9.08
CA GLU A 26 -2.06 7.83 9.60
C GLU A 26 -3.56 8.17 9.49
N ALA A 27 -4.24 7.72 8.45
CA ALA A 27 -5.68 7.91 8.29
C ALA A 27 -6.45 7.25 9.43
N LEU A 28 -6.12 6.00 9.76
CA LEU A 28 -6.75 5.26 10.87
C LEU A 28 -6.47 5.93 12.23
N VAL A 29 -5.22 6.29 12.50
CA VAL A 29 -4.82 6.90 13.77
C VAL A 29 -5.47 8.26 13.94
N SER A 30 -5.50 9.07 12.89
CA SER A 30 -6.12 10.40 12.93
C SER A 30 -7.63 10.33 13.11
N ALA A 31 -8.31 9.44 12.40
CA ALA A 31 -9.75 9.23 12.59
C ALA A 31 -10.07 8.76 14.01
N ASN A 32 -9.28 7.83 14.55
CA ASN A 32 -9.45 7.31 15.90
C ASN A 32 -9.24 8.39 16.98
N ARG A 33 -8.34 9.33 16.75
CA ARG A 33 -8.10 10.47 17.64
C ARG A 33 -9.20 11.52 17.56
N ASP A 34 -9.66 11.84 16.35
CA ASP A 34 -10.51 12.98 16.04
C ASP A 34 -12.01 12.68 16.18
N SER A 35 -12.39 11.42 16.46
CA SER A 35 -13.79 10.97 16.44
C SER A 35 -14.17 10.15 17.68
N SER A 36 -15.47 10.16 18.01
CA SER A 36 -16.05 9.33 19.07
C SER A 36 -16.29 7.89 18.61
N SER A 37 -16.57 7.70 17.32
CA SER A 37 -16.71 6.40 16.67
C SER A 37 -16.09 6.44 15.27
N ILE A 38 -15.62 5.31 14.77
CA ILE A 38 -15.04 5.17 13.44
C ILE A 38 -15.72 4.06 12.66
N LEU A 39 -15.84 4.26 11.37
CA LEU A 39 -16.39 3.29 10.43
C LEU A 39 -15.29 2.94 9.41
N PRO A 40 -14.44 1.94 9.67
CA PRO A 40 -13.49 1.43 8.69
C PRO A 40 -14.25 0.74 7.55
N VAL A 41 -13.96 1.12 6.31
CA VAL A 41 -14.67 0.65 5.11
C VAL A 41 -13.69 0.18 4.06
N TYR A 42 -14.00 -0.95 3.42
CA TYR A 42 -13.38 -1.41 2.18
C TYR A 42 -14.47 -1.65 1.13
N CYS A 43 -14.29 -1.07 -0.06
CA CYS A 43 -15.20 -1.23 -1.19
C CYS A 43 -14.54 -2.09 -2.28
N PHE A 44 -15.17 -3.21 -2.63
CA PHE A 44 -14.84 -3.94 -3.85
C PHE A 44 -15.59 -3.30 -5.00
N ASP A 45 -14.87 -2.53 -5.83
CA ASP A 45 -15.44 -1.87 -6.99
C ASP A 45 -15.61 -2.87 -8.15
N PRO A 46 -16.83 -3.15 -8.61
CA PRO A 46 -17.04 -4.10 -9.72
C PRO A 46 -16.30 -3.71 -11.01
N ARG A 47 -15.97 -2.44 -11.18
CA ARG A 47 -15.22 -1.95 -12.36
C ARG A 47 -13.80 -2.51 -12.43
N ASP A 48 -13.22 -2.92 -11.28
CA ASP A 48 -11.86 -3.48 -11.19
C ASP A 48 -11.80 -4.95 -11.58
N TYR A 49 -12.94 -5.65 -11.59
CA TYR A 49 -13.04 -7.10 -11.85
C TYR A 49 -13.64 -7.41 -13.22
N GLY A 50 -13.96 -6.41 -14.01
CA GLY A 50 -14.44 -6.55 -15.38
C GLY A 50 -13.33 -6.88 -16.37
N LYS A 51 -13.73 -7.03 -17.63
CA LYS A 51 -12.80 -7.18 -18.75
C LYS A 51 -12.26 -5.83 -19.22
N SER A 52 -10.98 -5.82 -19.60
CA SER A 52 -10.39 -4.71 -20.33
C SER A 52 -10.93 -4.63 -21.77
N SER A 53 -10.64 -3.56 -22.47
CA SER A 53 -10.95 -3.41 -23.90
C SER A 53 -10.33 -4.52 -24.78
N SER A 54 -9.25 -5.14 -24.30
CA SER A 54 -8.56 -6.27 -24.95
C SER A 54 -9.11 -7.64 -24.55
N GLY A 55 -10.20 -7.71 -23.74
CA GLY A 55 -10.85 -8.96 -23.32
C GLY A 55 -10.19 -9.69 -22.16
N PHE A 56 -9.10 -9.17 -21.59
CA PHE A 56 -8.44 -9.74 -20.41
C PHE A 56 -9.08 -9.24 -19.11
N ASP A 57 -8.96 -10.04 -18.05
CA ASP A 57 -9.39 -9.62 -16.72
C ASP A 57 -8.54 -8.44 -16.25
N LYS A 58 -9.16 -7.35 -15.80
CA LYS A 58 -8.45 -6.22 -15.19
C LYS A 58 -7.72 -6.64 -13.90
N THR A 59 -8.38 -7.48 -13.10
CA THR A 59 -7.80 -8.14 -11.93
C THR A 59 -7.92 -9.65 -12.13
N GLY A 60 -6.79 -10.34 -12.21
CA GLY A 60 -6.76 -11.81 -12.33
C GLY A 60 -7.17 -12.51 -11.02
N PRO A 61 -7.64 -13.79 -11.11
CA PRO A 61 -8.13 -14.54 -9.94
C PRO A 61 -7.10 -14.69 -8.83
N TYR A 62 -5.83 -14.85 -9.18
CA TYR A 62 -4.74 -14.97 -8.20
C TYR A 62 -4.53 -13.68 -7.38
N ARG A 63 -4.49 -12.53 -8.06
CA ARG A 63 -4.39 -11.22 -7.41
C ARG A 63 -5.61 -10.94 -6.55
N ALA A 64 -6.81 -11.26 -7.04
CA ALA A 64 -8.05 -11.09 -6.30
C ALA A 64 -8.08 -11.98 -5.04
N LYS A 65 -7.66 -13.25 -5.12
CA LYS A 65 -7.53 -14.13 -3.96
C LYS A 65 -6.61 -13.53 -2.89
N PHE A 66 -5.44 -13.08 -3.29
CA PHE A 66 -4.49 -12.42 -2.39
C PHE A 66 -5.09 -11.17 -1.72
N LEU A 67 -5.82 -10.36 -2.47
CA LEU A 67 -6.53 -9.19 -1.95
C LEU A 67 -7.62 -9.57 -0.94
N LEU A 68 -8.42 -10.61 -1.21
CA LEU A 68 -9.43 -11.10 -0.27
C LEU A 68 -8.82 -11.54 1.06
N GLU A 69 -7.66 -12.20 1.02
CA GLU A 69 -6.90 -12.59 2.21
C GLU A 69 -6.37 -11.35 2.98
N CYS A 70 -5.91 -10.31 2.26
CA CYS A 70 -5.49 -9.04 2.87
C CYS A 70 -6.65 -8.35 3.59
N VAL A 71 -7.83 -8.29 2.97
CA VAL A 71 -9.04 -7.70 3.55
C VAL A 71 -9.51 -8.50 4.78
N ALA A 72 -9.47 -9.83 4.71
CA ALA A 72 -9.80 -10.69 5.84
C ALA A 72 -8.85 -10.49 7.03
N ASN A 73 -7.55 -10.38 6.76
CA ASN A 73 -6.54 -10.10 7.79
C ASN A 73 -6.74 -8.72 8.42
N LEU A 74 -6.99 -7.69 7.61
CA LEU A 74 -7.29 -6.35 8.13
C LEU A 74 -8.53 -6.36 9.03
N ARG A 75 -9.62 -7.03 8.62
CA ARG A 75 -10.83 -7.18 9.43
C ARG A 75 -10.52 -7.81 10.78
N ALA A 76 -9.75 -8.91 10.80
CA ALA A 76 -9.34 -9.57 12.04
C ALA A 76 -8.55 -8.60 12.94
N SER A 77 -7.58 -7.87 12.39
CA SER A 77 -6.76 -6.90 13.13
C SER A 77 -7.57 -5.74 13.71
N LEU A 78 -8.61 -5.28 13.01
CA LEU A 78 -9.51 -4.25 13.51
C LEU A 78 -10.42 -4.78 14.63
N ARG A 79 -10.92 -6.02 14.50
CA ARG A 79 -11.72 -6.69 15.53
C ARG A 79 -10.97 -6.92 16.83
N GLU A 80 -9.73 -7.36 16.76
CA GLU A 80 -8.84 -7.50 17.92
C GLU A 80 -8.65 -6.19 18.70
N ARG A 81 -8.88 -5.05 18.04
CA ARG A 81 -8.75 -3.70 18.62
C ARG A 81 -10.09 -3.06 19.00
N GLY A 82 -11.18 -3.80 18.93
CA GLY A 82 -12.51 -3.33 19.36
C GLY A 82 -13.28 -2.55 18.29
N SER A 83 -12.92 -2.67 17.02
CA SER A 83 -13.66 -2.12 15.87
C SER A 83 -14.09 -3.24 14.91
N ASP A 84 -14.38 -2.94 13.67
CA ASP A 84 -14.64 -3.92 12.60
C ASP A 84 -14.36 -3.25 11.23
N LEU A 85 -14.36 -4.06 10.17
CA LEU A 85 -14.27 -3.60 8.80
C LEU A 85 -15.62 -3.78 8.10
N ILE A 86 -16.18 -2.68 7.63
CA ILE A 86 -17.38 -2.68 6.79
C ILE A 86 -16.95 -3.00 5.36
N VAL A 87 -17.45 -4.09 4.82
CA VAL A 87 -17.17 -4.50 3.44
C VAL A 87 -18.40 -4.30 2.58
N ARG A 88 -18.19 -3.69 1.41
CA ARG A 88 -19.23 -3.46 0.40
C ARG A 88 -18.72 -3.84 -0.97
N VAL A 89 -19.61 -4.30 -1.81
CA VAL A 89 -19.38 -4.49 -3.25
C VAL A 89 -20.21 -3.44 -3.98
N GLY A 90 -19.55 -2.52 -4.66
CA GLY A 90 -20.19 -1.40 -5.33
C GLY A 90 -19.22 -0.25 -5.58
N ASN A 91 -19.71 0.78 -6.28
CA ASN A 91 -18.95 1.98 -6.55
C ASN A 91 -18.66 2.73 -5.24
N PRO A 92 -17.40 3.09 -4.95
CA PRO A 92 -17.05 3.79 -3.71
C PRO A 92 -17.85 5.07 -3.48
N GLU A 93 -18.10 5.86 -4.53
CA GLU A 93 -18.86 7.10 -4.46
C GLU A 93 -20.27 6.87 -3.91
N ASP A 94 -20.96 5.81 -4.33
CA ASP A 94 -22.31 5.50 -3.86
C ASP A 94 -22.30 4.87 -2.46
N MET A 95 -21.37 3.93 -2.24
CA MET A 95 -21.28 3.18 -0.99
C MET A 95 -20.90 4.08 0.18
N LEU A 96 -19.91 4.96 0.00
CA LEU A 96 -19.44 5.85 1.07
C LEU A 96 -20.45 6.92 1.43
N VAL A 97 -21.17 7.48 0.46
CA VAL A 97 -22.25 8.43 0.72
C VAL A 97 -23.39 7.79 1.52
N ASN A 98 -23.83 6.60 1.10
CA ASN A 98 -24.88 5.89 1.82
C ASN A 98 -24.50 5.55 3.25
N LEU A 99 -23.25 5.10 3.46
CA LEU A 99 -22.73 4.84 4.80
C LEU A 99 -22.61 6.12 5.62
N ALA A 100 -22.10 7.21 5.04
CA ALA A 100 -21.99 8.49 5.74
C ALA A 100 -23.35 8.99 6.24
N LYS A 101 -24.38 8.96 5.38
CA LYS A 101 -25.75 9.32 5.75
C LYS A 101 -26.29 8.42 6.87
N SER A 102 -26.07 7.11 6.76
CA SER A 102 -26.62 6.16 7.73
C SER A 102 -26.08 6.39 9.13
N VAL A 103 -24.80 6.72 9.27
CA VAL A 103 -24.15 6.88 10.59
C VAL A 103 -23.97 8.34 11.03
N GLY A 104 -24.37 9.29 10.20
CA GLY A 104 -24.15 10.73 10.48
C GLY A 104 -22.68 11.09 10.52
N ALA A 105 -21.86 10.50 9.64
CA ALA A 105 -20.43 10.79 9.59
C ALA A 105 -20.20 12.21 9.07
N SER A 106 -19.24 12.93 9.68
CA SER A 106 -18.82 14.29 9.28
C SER A 106 -17.39 14.35 8.76
N GLY A 107 -16.67 13.22 8.72
CA GLY A 107 -15.32 13.13 8.21
C GLY A 107 -15.06 11.84 7.44
N LEU A 108 -14.28 11.97 6.35
CA LEU A 108 -13.65 10.87 5.62
C LEU A 108 -12.15 10.99 5.76
N TYR A 109 -11.48 9.91 6.18
CA TYR A 109 -10.04 9.81 6.33
C TYR A 109 -9.52 8.78 5.34
N VAL A 110 -8.61 9.17 4.45
CA VAL A 110 -8.17 8.33 3.33
C VAL A 110 -6.73 8.61 2.94
N HIS A 111 -5.97 7.57 2.59
CA HIS A 111 -4.67 7.72 1.96
C HIS A 111 -4.83 7.99 0.46
N GLN A 112 -4.06 8.97 -0.03
CA GLN A 112 -3.99 9.28 -1.46
C GLN A 112 -3.29 8.18 -2.24
N GLU A 113 -3.79 7.94 -3.45
CA GLU A 113 -3.20 7.07 -4.43
C GLU A 113 -2.57 7.86 -5.60
N VAL A 114 -1.95 7.15 -6.53
CA VAL A 114 -1.08 7.78 -7.53
C VAL A 114 -1.57 7.69 -8.96
N THR A 115 -2.34 6.66 -9.33
CA THR A 115 -2.82 6.50 -10.69
C THR A 115 -3.95 7.47 -11.01
N HIS A 116 -4.15 7.74 -12.29
CA HIS A 116 -5.21 8.65 -12.75
C HIS A 116 -6.61 8.17 -12.31
N GLU A 117 -6.90 6.88 -12.50
CA GLU A 117 -8.18 6.28 -12.15
C GLU A 117 -8.44 6.32 -10.64
N GLU A 118 -7.41 6.06 -9.83
CA GLU A 118 -7.51 6.15 -8.38
C GLU A 118 -7.76 7.59 -7.90
N GLN A 119 -7.10 8.57 -8.51
CA GLN A 119 -7.30 9.99 -8.19
C GLN A 119 -8.68 10.49 -8.64
N GLU A 120 -9.16 10.05 -9.80
CA GLU A 120 -10.50 10.35 -10.28
C GLU A 120 -11.58 9.80 -9.32
N SER A 121 -11.38 8.58 -8.82
CA SER A 121 -12.25 7.98 -7.79
C SER A 121 -12.22 8.80 -6.49
N GLU A 122 -11.05 9.24 -6.03
CA GLU A 122 -10.91 10.11 -4.84
C GLU A 122 -11.70 11.42 -5.01
N GLU A 123 -11.58 12.05 -6.16
CA GLU A 123 -12.25 13.32 -6.46
C GLU A 123 -13.77 13.15 -6.50
N LYS A 124 -14.27 12.10 -7.15
CA LYS A 124 -15.70 11.79 -7.19
C LYS A 124 -16.25 11.56 -5.79
N VAL A 125 -15.57 10.73 -4.99
CA VAL A 125 -15.96 10.46 -3.60
C VAL A 125 -15.97 11.75 -2.78
N SER A 126 -14.90 12.56 -2.87
CA SER A 126 -14.80 13.81 -2.12
C SER A 126 -15.88 14.81 -2.51
N ALA A 127 -16.22 14.92 -3.79
CA ALA A 127 -17.25 15.82 -4.28
C ALA A 127 -18.64 15.45 -3.73
N VAL A 128 -19.05 14.18 -3.87
CA VAL A 128 -20.36 13.73 -3.38
C VAL A 128 -20.48 13.79 -1.86
N LEU A 129 -19.41 13.53 -1.13
CA LEU A 129 -19.40 13.64 0.33
C LEU A 129 -19.41 15.09 0.82
N LYS A 130 -18.78 15.99 0.09
CA LYS A 130 -18.81 17.43 0.40
C LYS A 130 -20.24 17.99 0.34
N ASP A 131 -21.04 17.55 -0.63
CA ASP A 131 -22.46 17.92 -0.75
C ASP A 131 -23.29 17.44 0.45
N GLU A 132 -22.84 16.40 1.13
CA GLU A 132 -23.44 15.87 2.36
C GLU A 132 -22.83 16.46 3.65
N GLY A 133 -21.97 17.46 3.55
CA GLY A 133 -21.32 18.11 4.70
C GLY A 133 -20.18 17.27 5.32
N VAL A 134 -19.65 16.27 4.62
CA VAL A 134 -18.54 15.42 5.08
C VAL A 134 -17.22 16.01 4.57
N GLU A 135 -16.30 16.31 5.50
CA GLU A 135 -14.97 16.79 5.18
C GLU A 135 -14.05 15.61 4.85
N THR A 136 -13.33 15.67 3.73
CA THR A 136 -12.31 14.67 3.38
C THR A 136 -10.94 15.13 3.85
N LYS A 137 -10.25 14.25 4.61
CA LYS A 137 -8.85 14.42 5.02
C LYS A 137 -7.98 13.41 4.32
N TYR A 138 -6.99 13.91 3.59
CA TYR A 138 -6.05 13.12 2.81
C TYR A 138 -4.74 12.93 3.56
N PHE A 139 -4.19 11.72 3.43
CA PHE A 139 -2.92 11.31 4.02
C PHE A 139 -2.01 10.67 2.97
N TRP A 140 -0.73 10.56 3.28
CA TRP A 140 0.23 9.89 2.42
C TRP A 140 1.00 8.83 3.22
N GLY A 141 0.97 7.58 2.76
CA GLY A 141 1.61 6.47 3.50
C GLY A 141 2.15 5.36 2.59
N SER A 142 2.23 5.60 1.28
CA SER A 142 2.56 4.57 0.30
C SER A 142 4.02 4.54 -0.15
N THR A 143 4.85 5.47 0.31
CA THR A 143 6.26 5.61 -0.06
C THR A 143 7.17 5.65 1.16
N LEU A 144 8.46 5.41 0.95
CA LEU A 144 9.49 5.54 1.98
C LEU A 144 9.62 7.00 2.43
N PHE A 145 9.73 7.93 1.47
CA PHE A 145 9.74 9.36 1.74
C PHE A 145 8.35 9.96 1.67
N HIS A 146 8.09 10.93 2.52
CA HIS A 146 6.89 11.74 2.41
C HIS A 146 7.08 12.81 1.32
N PRO A 147 6.07 13.10 0.47
CA PRO A 147 6.22 14.09 -0.60
C PRO A 147 6.58 15.49 -0.10
N ASP A 148 6.13 15.89 1.10
CA ASP A 148 6.44 17.19 1.69
C ASP A 148 7.90 17.33 2.15
N ASP A 149 8.61 16.21 2.32
CA ASP A 149 10.01 16.21 2.75
C ASP A 149 10.99 16.15 1.57
N LEU A 150 10.45 16.03 0.35
CA LEU A 150 11.28 16.03 -0.86
C LEU A 150 11.90 17.40 -1.10
N PRO A 151 13.19 17.46 -1.55
CA PRO A 151 13.87 18.73 -1.81
C PRO A 151 13.44 19.40 -3.12
N PHE A 152 12.32 18.99 -3.69
CA PHE A 152 11.71 19.50 -4.91
C PHE A 152 10.19 19.27 -4.88
N LYS A 153 9.45 20.08 -5.62
CA LYS A 153 8.02 19.83 -5.87
C LYS A 153 7.85 18.69 -6.87
N LEU A 154 6.75 17.92 -6.79
CA LEU A 154 6.55 16.76 -7.67
C LEU A 154 6.62 17.09 -9.16
N HIS A 155 6.15 18.27 -9.59
CA HIS A 155 6.23 18.67 -10.99
C HIS A 155 7.66 18.98 -11.45
N GLU A 156 8.58 19.27 -10.53
CA GLU A 156 10.01 19.51 -10.77
C GLU A 156 10.86 18.25 -10.58
N MET A 157 10.22 17.13 -10.23
CA MET A 157 10.91 15.86 -9.99
C MET A 157 11.74 15.43 -11.21
N PRO A 158 12.99 14.98 -11.01
CA PRO A 158 13.80 14.41 -12.09
C PRO A 158 13.06 13.29 -12.83
N SER A 159 13.16 13.28 -14.15
CA SER A 159 12.49 12.28 -15.00
C SER A 159 13.21 10.92 -15.03
N ASN A 160 14.42 10.85 -14.49
CA ASN A 160 15.20 9.61 -14.41
C ASN A 160 15.54 9.26 -12.96
N TYR A 161 15.72 7.96 -12.71
CA TYR A 161 15.98 7.44 -11.37
C TYR A 161 17.31 7.95 -10.76
N GLY A 162 18.37 8.07 -11.57
CA GLY A 162 19.67 8.56 -11.10
C GLY A 162 19.58 9.96 -10.48
N GLY A 163 18.96 10.88 -11.21
CA GLY A 163 18.74 12.25 -10.72
C GLY A 163 17.80 12.31 -9.50
N PHE A 164 16.78 11.45 -9.45
CA PHE A 164 15.95 11.33 -8.26
C PHE A 164 16.75 10.85 -7.05
N ARG A 165 17.49 9.74 -7.19
CA ARG A 165 18.32 9.16 -6.12
C ARG A 165 19.33 10.16 -5.56
N GLU A 166 20.01 10.91 -6.43
CA GLU A 166 20.96 11.93 -6.02
C GLU A 166 20.32 13.00 -5.14
N LYS A 167 19.14 13.47 -5.52
CA LYS A 167 18.44 14.52 -4.78
C LYS A 167 17.91 14.05 -3.40
N VAL A 168 17.49 12.79 -3.30
CA VAL A 168 16.86 12.27 -2.06
C VAL A 168 17.83 11.61 -1.08
N GLN A 169 19.11 11.49 -1.40
CA GLN A 169 20.12 10.79 -0.59
C GLN A 169 20.23 11.30 0.87
N ASN A 170 19.91 12.57 1.10
CA ASN A 170 19.93 13.20 2.44
C ASN A 170 18.54 13.41 3.04
N VAL A 171 17.48 12.93 2.40
CA VAL A 171 16.13 13.07 2.91
C VAL A 171 15.93 12.11 4.08
N HIS A 172 15.36 12.62 5.16
CA HIS A 172 15.06 11.82 6.34
C HIS A 172 13.78 10.99 6.15
N VAL A 173 13.86 9.71 6.52
CA VAL A 173 12.66 8.85 6.57
C VAL A 173 11.92 9.13 7.87
N ARG A 174 10.66 9.54 7.78
CA ARG A 174 9.80 9.75 8.95
C ARG A 174 9.65 8.45 9.74
N LYS A 175 9.58 8.54 11.06
CA LYS A 175 9.29 7.37 11.92
C LYS A 175 7.93 6.80 11.60
N THR A 176 7.80 5.49 11.76
CA THR A 176 6.51 4.81 11.64
C THR A 176 5.56 5.21 12.78
N ILE A 177 4.28 5.14 12.50
CA ILE A 177 3.22 5.38 13.48
C ILE A 177 2.79 4.03 14.05
N GLU A 178 2.80 3.90 15.38
CA GLU A 178 2.35 2.68 16.03
C GLU A 178 0.85 2.46 15.83
N ALA A 179 0.47 1.19 15.64
CA ALA A 179 -0.93 0.82 15.58
C ALA A 179 -1.63 1.15 16.91
N PRO A 180 -2.83 1.74 16.88
CA PRO A 180 -3.61 1.96 18.09
C PRO A 180 -3.87 0.63 18.80
N ARG A 181 -3.62 0.58 20.11
CA ARG A 181 -3.93 -0.61 20.92
C ARG A 181 -5.44 -0.87 20.99
N GLN A 182 -6.19 0.23 21.08
CA GLN A 182 -7.66 0.22 21.14
C GLN A 182 -8.19 1.21 20.11
N LEU A 183 -9.16 0.75 19.32
CA LEU A 183 -9.89 1.59 18.38
C LEU A 183 -11.24 2.00 18.94
N LYS A 184 -11.75 3.10 18.47
CA LYS A 184 -13.15 3.46 18.66
C LYS A 184 -14.03 2.42 17.99
N GLY A 185 -15.13 2.06 18.64
CA GLY A 185 -16.11 1.15 18.08
C GLY A 185 -16.85 1.74 16.90
N LEU A 186 -17.62 0.88 16.23
CA LEU A 186 -18.50 1.31 15.14
C LEU A 186 -19.58 2.25 15.67
N PRO A 187 -20.05 3.21 14.85
CA PRO A 187 -21.20 4.03 15.19
C PRO A 187 -22.43 3.15 15.47
N GLN A 188 -23.14 3.42 16.57
CA GLN A 188 -24.37 2.69 16.91
C GLN A 188 -25.55 3.17 16.06
N GLN A 189 -25.53 4.43 15.63
CA GLN A 189 -26.51 4.99 14.73
C GLN A 189 -26.47 4.30 13.38
N GLY A 190 -27.62 4.07 12.76
CA GLY A 190 -27.76 3.53 11.41
C GLY A 190 -27.74 2.02 11.32
N GLY A 191 -27.39 1.30 12.38
CA GLY A 191 -27.43 -0.17 12.41
C GLY A 191 -26.59 -0.85 11.30
N VAL A 192 -25.45 -0.23 10.91
CA VAL A 192 -24.63 -0.70 9.79
C VAL A 192 -24.02 -2.06 10.13
N LYS A 193 -24.36 -3.06 9.30
CA LYS A 193 -23.77 -4.40 9.41
C LYS A 193 -22.42 -4.45 8.70
N PRO A 194 -21.45 -5.22 9.21
CA PRO A 194 -20.13 -5.33 8.59
C PRO A 194 -20.15 -5.79 7.13
N GLY A 195 -21.08 -6.67 6.77
CA GLY A 195 -21.13 -7.30 5.45
C GLY A 195 -20.09 -8.42 5.30
N ASP A 196 -20.27 -9.26 4.31
CA ASP A 196 -19.39 -10.38 4.04
C ASP A 196 -18.28 -10.00 3.06
N ILE A 197 -17.14 -10.66 3.18
CA ILE A 197 -16.08 -10.57 2.19
C ILE A 197 -16.51 -11.44 1.00
N PRO A 198 -16.58 -10.90 -0.23
CA PRO A 198 -17.07 -11.66 -1.37
C PRO A 198 -16.14 -12.81 -1.73
N SER A 199 -16.68 -13.83 -2.34
CA SER A 199 -15.91 -14.91 -2.99
C SER A 199 -15.40 -14.45 -4.36
N LEU A 200 -14.45 -15.20 -4.94
CA LEU A 200 -13.99 -14.97 -6.32
C LEU A 200 -15.14 -15.04 -7.32
N GLN A 201 -16.09 -15.96 -7.11
CA GLN A 201 -17.27 -16.12 -7.99
C GLN A 201 -18.18 -14.89 -7.93
N GLU A 202 -18.43 -14.32 -6.75
CA GLU A 202 -19.22 -13.10 -6.57
C GLU A 202 -18.55 -11.88 -7.22
N LEU A 203 -17.21 -11.90 -7.34
CA LEU A 203 -16.45 -10.91 -8.11
C LEU A 203 -16.39 -11.21 -9.61
N GLY A 204 -17.06 -12.28 -10.09
CA GLY A 204 -17.08 -12.67 -11.51
C GLY A 204 -15.81 -13.38 -11.99
N LEU A 205 -14.98 -13.90 -11.08
CA LEU A 205 -13.71 -14.56 -11.38
C LEU A 205 -13.79 -16.08 -11.20
N ASN A 206 -12.97 -16.81 -11.98
CA ASN A 206 -12.93 -18.27 -11.91
C ASN A 206 -11.99 -18.76 -10.79
N PRO A 207 -12.50 -19.41 -9.72
CA PRO A 207 -11.68 -19.89 -8.61
C PRO A 207 -10.67 -20.97 -9.01
N THR A 208 -10.99 -21.80 -10.00
CA THR A 208 -10.12 -22.91 -10.45
C THR A 208 -8.80 -22.40 -11.02
N THR A 209 -8.80 -21.24 -11.66
CA THR A 209 -7.60 -20.61 -12.22
C THR A 209 -6.62 -20.20 -11.11
N ALA A 210 -7.13 -19.67 -10.00
CA ALA A 210 -6.32 -19.30 -8.84
C ALA A 210 -5.64 -20.54 -8.20
N LEU A 211 -6.36 -21.66 -8.09
CA LEU A 211 -5.82 -22.91 -7.53
C LEU A 211 -4.75 -23.54 -8.41
N ARG A 212 -4.91 -23.49 -9.75
CA ARG A 212 -3.91 -24.02 -10.68
C ARG A 212 -2.59 -23.25 -10.62
N GLN A 213 -2.64 -21.96 -10.41
CA GLN A 213 -1.45 -21.12 -10.32
C GLN A 213 -0.67 -21.38 -9.03
N ASP A 214 -1.36 -21.66 -7.92
CA ASP A 214 -0.74 -22.07 -6.67
C ASP A 214 0.05 -23.39 -6.79
N SER A 215 -0.44 -24.33 -7.61
CA SER A 215 0.21 -25.63 -7.85
C SER A 215 1.42 -25.58 -8.80
N GLN A 216 1.51 -24.55 -9.65
CA GLN A 216 2.57 -24.41 -10.67
C GLN A 216 3.78 -23.62 -10.19
N THR A 217 3.71 -22.97 -9.05
CA THR A 217 4.89 -22.29 -8.45
C THR A 217 5.86 -23.33 -7.90
N ALA A 218 6.71 -23.87 -8.77
CA ALA A 218 7.76 -24.83 -8.42
C ALA A 218 8.63 -24.27 -7.27
N GLY A 219 8.54 -24.91 -6.11
CA GLY A 219 9.31 -24.53 -4.91
C GLY A 219 8.83 -23.30 -4.16
N GLY A 220 7.66 -22.74 -4.50
CA GLY A 220 7.13 -21.55 -3.90
C GLY A 220 6.21 -21.82 -2.70
N ALA A 221 6.55 -21.30 -1.55
CA ALA A 221 5.58 -21.13 -0.49
C ALA A 221 4.43 -20.27 -1.03
N MET A 222 3.19 -20.76 -0.85
CA MET A 222 1.96 -20.08 -1.26
C MET A 222 1.97 -18.63 -0.74
N LEU A 223 1.67 -17.66 -1.61
CA LEU A 223 1.57 -16.27 -1.21
C LEU A 223 0.24 -16.07 -0.46
N VAL A 224 0.34 -15.87 0.84
CA VAL A 224 -0.83 -15.58 1.70
C VAL A 224 -0.85 -14.08 1.98
N GLY A 225 -2.01 -13.44 1.72
CA GLY A 225 -2.19 -12.01 1.96
C GLY A 225 -2.22 -11.63 3.43
N GLY A 226 -1.97 -10.36 3.71
CA GLY A 226 -2.14 -9.76 5.03
C GLY A 226 -0.87 -9.26 5.69
N GLU A 227 -1.05 -8.34 6.63
CA GLU A 227 0.02 -7.67 7.37
C GLU A 227 0.89 -8.64 8.18
N GLY A 228 0.25 -9.59 8.87
CA GLY A 228 0.96 -10.57 9.69
C GLY A 228 1.91 -11.45 8.87
N GLU A 229 1.49 -11.88 7.68
CA GLU A 229 2.34 -12.67 6.78
C GLU A 229 3.47 -11.84 6.18
N ALA A 230 3.19 -10.58 5.84
CA ALA A 230 4.23 -9.64 5.38
C ALA A 230 5.36 -9.49 6.41
N LEU A 231 5.01 -9.30 7.68
CA LEU A 231 5.98 -9.16 8.77
C LEU A 231 6.78 -10.45 9.01
N LYS A 232 6.12 -11.62 8.96
CA LYS A 232 6.82 -12.92 9.06
C LYS A 232 7.83 -13.11 7.93
N ARG A 233 7.47 -12.73 6.69
CA ARG A 233 8.38 -12.81 5.54
C ARG A 233 9.57 -11.88 5.69
N LEU A 234 9.33 -10.66 6.15
CA LEU A 234 10.40 -9.70 6.41
C LEU A 234 11.38 -10.24 7.46
N GLN A 235 10.88 -10.82 8.56
CA GLN A 235 11.72 -11.45 9.59
C GLN A 235 12.53 -12.64 9.06
N ARG A 236 11.90 -13.53 8.28
CA ARG A 236 12.61 -14.66 7.65
C ARG A 236 13.72 -14.16 6.73
N PHE A 237 13.45 -13.16 5.93
CA PHE A 237 14.44 -12.57 5.05
C PHE A 237 15.64 -12.02 5.82
N ALA A 238 15.41 -11.28 6.90
CA ALA A 238 16.48 -10.75 7.76
C ALA A 238 17.35 -11.85 8.38
N LEU A 239 16.80 -13.06 8.57
CA LEU A 239 17.54 -14.24 9.09
C LEU A 239 18.27 -15.02 7.99
N GLU A 240 17.72 -15.10 6.78
CA GLU A 240 18.25 -15.90 5.67
C GLU A 240 19.42 -15.22 4.93
N VAL A 241 19.40 -13.89 4.81
CA VAL A 241 20.40 -13.11 4.07
C VAL A 241 21.84 -13.39 4.55
N PRO A 242 22.16 -13.41 5.85
CA PRO A 242 23.52 -13.66 6.30
C PRO A 242 24.07 -15.04 5.92
N GLY A 243 23.22 -16.08 5.93
CA GLY A 243 23.62 -17.45 5.63
C GLY A 243 23.85 -17.72 4.15
N GLN A 244 23.08 -17.10 3.29
CA GLN A 244 23.16 -17.35 1.84
C GLN A 244 24.27 -16.54 1.17
N VAL A 245 24.53 -15.33 1.62
CA VAL A 245 25.68 -14.53 1.16
C VAL A 245 26.99 -15.25 1.49
N ALA A 246 27.12 -15.82 2.70
CA ALA A 246 28.31 -16.59 3.09
C ALA A 246 28.50 -17.87 2.25
N ASN A 247 27.42 -18.54 1.85
CA ASN A 247 27.49 -19.76 1.03
C ASN A 247 27.77 -19.46 -0.45
N GLN A 248 27.28 -18.37 -0.99
CA GLN A 248 27.57 -17.96 -2.37
C GLN A 248 28.99 -17.39 -2.52
N ALA A 249 29.49 -16.63 -1.55
CA ALA A 249 30.87 -16.18 -1.56
C ALA A 249 31.88 -17.37 -1.61
N LYS A 250 31.55 -18.52 -0.98
CA LYS A 250 32.33 -19.73 -1.08
C LYS A 250 32.22 -20.45 -2.42
N ALA A 251 31.05 -20.39 -3.07
CA ALA A 251 30.84 -21.02 -4.38
C ALA A 251 31.47 -20.21 -5.54
N PHE A 252 31.63 -18.91 -5.39
CA PHE A 252 32.17 -18.00 -6.42
C PHE A 252 33.68 -17.75 -6.33
N SER A 253 34.37 -18.23 -5.29
CA SER A 253 35.84 -18.12 -5.21
C SER A 253 36.58 -18.90 -6.30
N GLY A 254 35.88 -19.64 -7.16
CA GLY A 254 36.41 -20.43 -8.25
C GLY A 254 36.17 -19.93 -9.68
N SER A 255 35.38 -18.89 -9.92
CA SER A 255 35.17 -18.40 -11.27
C SER A 255 35.02 -16.86 -11.31
N LYS A 256 35.93 -16.20 -12.02
CA LYS A 256 35.81 -14.80 -12.41
C LYS A 256 34.68 -14.67 -13.43
N SER A 257 33.50 -14.20 -13.01
CA SER A 257 32.51 -13.65 -13.93
C SER A 257 32.02 -12.31 -13.39
N GLU A 258 32.27 -11.29 -14.20
CA GLU A 258 31.89 -9.92 -13.93
C GLU A 258 30.37 -9.77 -13.85
N GLY A 259 29.86 -9.20 -12.77
CA GLY A 259 28.71 -8.30 -12.78
C GLY A 259 27.30 -8.89 -12.67
N GLY A 260 27.05 -10.16 -12.31
CA GLY A 260 25.68 -10.69 -12.40
C GLY A 260 25.04 -11.30 -11.14
N GLY A 261 25.81 -11.59 -10.08
CA GLY A 261 25.34 -12.40 -8.94
C GLY A 261 24.39 -11.66 -7.97
N ASP A 262 24.64 -10.39 -7.73
CA ASP A 262 23.90 -9.60 -6.74
C ASP A 262 22.47 -9.25 -7.21
N SER A 263 22.29 -9.09 -8.51
CA SER A 263 21.01 -8.76 -9.13
C SER A 263 19.97 -9.88 -9.01
N LEU A 264 20.37 -11.15 -9.13
CA LEU A 264 19.46 -12.31 -9.09
C LEU A 264 18.90 -12.58 -7.67
N TYR A 265 19.72 -12.38 -6.65
CA TYR A 265 19.28 -12.59 -5.27
C TYR A 265 18.27 -11.53 -4.84
N GLY A 266 18.55 -10.30 -5.16
CA GLY A 266 17.67 -9.18 -4.94
C GLY A 266 16.35 -9.30 -5.68
N ALA A 267 16.37 -9.68 -6.95
CA ALA A 267 15.16 -9.89 -7.74
C ALA A 267 14.26 -10.98 -7.14
N ASN A 268 14.83 -12.08 -6.62
CA ASN A 268 14.06 -13.13 -5.96
C ASN A 268 13.35 -12.67 -4.69
N PHE A 269 13.94 -11.75 -3.92
CA PHE A 269 13.28 -11.21 -2.74
C PHE A 269 12.25 -10.14 -3.10
N SER A 270 12.57 -9.23 -4.00
CA SER A 270 11.65 -8.20 -4.49
C SER A 270 10.34 -8.81 -4.96
N CYS A 271 10.40 -9.85 -5.79
CA CYS A 271 9.22 -10.58 -6.25
C CYS A 271 8.45 -11.23 -5.09
N LYS A 272 9.13 -11.56 -3.97
CA LYS A 272 8.51 -12.22 -2.82
C LYS A 272 7.87 -11.27 -1.81
N ILE A 273 8.18 -9.98 -1.79
CA ILE A 273 7.62 -9.00 -0.85
C ILE A 273 6.74 -7.93 -1.54
N SER A 274 6.92 -7.73 -2.85
CA SER A 274 6.22 -6.70 -3.61
C SER A 274 4.68 -6.78 -3.54
N PRO A 275 4.02 -7.97 -3.50
CA PRO A 275 2.56 -8.03 -3.37
C PRO A 275 2.04 -7.36 -2.09
N TRP A 276 2.73 -7.54 -0.97
CA TRP A 276 2.33 -6.92 0.30
C TRP A 276 2.57 -5.41 0.32
N LEU A 277 3.64 -4.94 -0.29
CA LEU A 277 3.88 -3.50 -0.50
C LEU A 277 2.83 -2.90 -1.44
N ALA A 278 2.43 -3.61 -2.49
CA ALA A 278 1.43 -3.16 -3.45
C ALA A 278 0.03 -3.00 -2.84
N MET A 279 -0.38 -3.94 -1.97
CA MET A 279 -1.66 -3.88 -1.25
C MET A 279 -1.58 -3.05 0.03
N GLY A 280 -0.40 -2.52 0.35
CA GLY A 280 -0.17 -1.72 1.55
C GLY A 280 -0.28 -2.50 2.86
N CYS A 281 -0.20 -3.84 2.83
CA CYS A 281 -0.10 -4.67 4.03
C CYS A 281 1.22 -4.47 4.77
N LEU A 282 2.27 -4.06 4.05
CA LEU A 282 3.56 -3.68 4.60
C LEU A 282 3.86 -2.22 4.26
N SER A 283 4.13 -1.41 5.28
CA SER A 283 4.59 -0.05 5.08
C SER A 283 6.06 -0.05 4.61
N PRO A 284 6.41 0.74 3.58
CA PRO A 284 7.81 0.93 3.18
C PRO A 284 8.70 1.45 4.33
N ARG A 285 8.17 2.34 5.16
CA ARG A 285 8.88 2.89 6.33
C ARG A 285 9.10 1.83 7.40
N ARG A 286 8.11 0.96 7.66
CA ARG A 286 8.25 -0.15 8.60
C ARG A 286 9.28 -1.15 8.12
N MET A 287 9.25 -1.49 6.85
CA MET A 287 10.28 -2.35 6.25
C MET A 287 11.68 -1.75 6.45
N PHE A 288 11.85 -0.46 6.19
CA PHE A 288 13.11 0.24 6.38
C PHE A 288 13.58 0.27 7.84
N GLU A 289 12.67 0.51 8.79
CA GLU A 289 13.00 0.52 10.23
C GLU A 289 13.43 -0.85 10.73
N ASP A 290 12.71 -1.91 10.35
CA ASP A 290 13.03 -3.27 10.79
C ASP A 290 14.36 -3.74 10.21
N LEU A 291 14.66 -3.41 8.96
CA LEU A 291 15.96 -3.68 8.34
C LEU A 291 17.11 -2.96 9.05
N LYS A 292 16.90 -1.73 9.51
CA LYS A 292 17.90 -0.99 10.30
C LYS A 292 18.16 -1.60 11.68
N LYS A 293 17.11 -2.11 12.35
CA LYS A 293 17.23 -2.75 13.67
C LYS A 293 18.05 -4.03 13.60
N ASP A 294 17.89 -4.80 12.54
CA ASP A 294 18.63 -6.04 12.29
C ASP A 294 20.01 -5.81 11.64
N GLY A 295 20.30 -4.57 11.23
CA GLY A 295 21.56 -4.18 10.60
C GLY A 295 22.83 -4.51 11.39
N PRO A 296 22.89 -4.41 12.74
CA PRO A 296 24.05 -4.88 13.51
C PRO A 296 24.24 -6.39 13.47
N ARG A 297 23.18 -7.18 13.36
CA ARG A 297 23.26 -8.65 13.20
C ARG A 297 23.70 -9.02 11.78
N LEU A 298 23.21 -8.31 10.77
CA LEU A 298 23.68 -8.41 9.40
C LEU A 298 25.18 -8.07 9.29
N LYS A 299 25.65 -7.01 9.95
CA LYS A 299 27.07 -6.60 9.99
C LYS A 299 27.96 -7.58 10.72
N ALA A 300 27.48 -8.30 11.75
CA ALA A 300 28.26 -9.30 12.47
C ALA A 300 28.46 -10.60 11.68
N ALA A 301 27.62 -10.87 10.68
CA ALA A 301 27.70 -12.04 9.82
C ALA A 301 28.47 -11.81 8.52
N THR A 302 28.72 -10.55 8.16
CA THR A 302 29.43 -10.16 6.94
C THR A 302 30.77 -9.50 7.29
N THR A 303 31.85 -10.01 6.72
CA THR A 303 33.16 -9.36 6.78
C THR A 303 33.13 -8.01 6.09
N ALA A 304 33.93 -7.07 6.55
CA ALA A 304 33.93 -5.62 6.40
C ALA A 304 33.66 -4.96 5.01
N ASN A 305 33.29 -5.73 3.98
CA ASN A 305 33.01 -5.24 2.61
C ASN A 305 31.57 -5.50 2.11
N ASP A 306 30.67 -6.09 2.92
CA ASP A 306 29.33 -6.47 2.48
C ASP A 306 28.23 -5.56 3.05
N ASP A 307 28.21 -4.35 2.60
CA ASP A 307 27.07 -3.41 2.75
C ASP A 307 25.94 -3.70 1.73
N ASN A 308 26.13 -4.72 0.88
CA ASN A 308 25.36 -4.95 -0.35
C ASN A 308 23.89 -5.37 -0.14
N GLY A 309 23.58 -6.19 0.86
CA GLY A 309 22.20 -6.70 1.04
C GLY A 309 21.21 -5.66 1.57
N LEU A 310 21.60 -4.82 2.53
CA LEU A 310 20.77 -3.76 3.07
C LEU A 310 20.62 -2.60 2.06
N ASN A 311 21.71 -2.25 1.40
CA ASN A 311 21.74 -1.23 0.36
C ASN A 311 20.82 -1.59 -0.80
N TRP A 312 20.74 -2.88 -1.15
CA TRP A 312 19.85 -3.33 -2.20
C TRP A 312 18.36 -3.17 -1.84
N LEU A 313 17.95 -3.50 -0.62
CA LEU A 313 16.57 -3.30 -0.17
C LEU A 313 16.17 -1.82 -0.10
N VAL A 314 17.09 -0.98 0.34
CA VAL A 314 16.89 0.47 0.29
C VAL A 314 16.78 0.95 -1.16
N PHE A 315 17.59 0.38 -2.07
CA PHE A 315 17.50 0.65 -3.50
C PHE A 315 16.12 0.29 -4.06
N GLU A 316 15.57 -0.87 -3.72
CA GLU A 316 14.21 -1.28 -4.13
C GLU A 316 13.13 -0.33 -3.61
N LEU A 317 13.22 0.09 -2.35
CA LEU A 317 12.27 1.05 -1.79
C LEU A 317 12.37 2.42 -2.51
N LEU A 318 13.58 2.89 -2.82
CA LEU A 318 13.81 4.12 -3.57
C LEU A 318 13.30 4.02 -5.01
N TRP A 319 13.52 2.86 -5.65
CA TRP A 319 13.03 2.58 -7.00
C TRP A 319 11.50 2.60 -7.04
N ARG A 320 10.87 1.97 -6.06
CA ARG A 320 9.42 1.99 -5.90
C ARG A 320 8.89 3.42 -5.66
N ASP A 321 9.57 4.20 -4.81
CA ASP A 321 9.22 5.61 -4.57
C ASP A 321 9.29 6.43 -5.85
N PHE A 322 10.37 6.27 -6.62
CA PHE A 322 10.53 6.94 -7.91
C PHE A 322 9.33 6.68 -8.83
N PHE A 323 8.93 5.42 -8.99
CA PHE A 323 7.79 5.10 -9.84
C PHE A 323 6.46 5.63 -9.31
N ARG A 324 6.25 5.60 -8.00
CA ARG A 324 5.03 6.17 -7.43
C ARG A 324 4.96 7.68 -7.59
N PHE A 325 6.04 8.39 -7.35
CA PHE A 325 6.10 9.84 -7.53
C PHE A 325 6.02 10.25 -9.00
N ILE A 326 6.67 9.54 -9.91
CA ILE A 326 6.58 9.83 -11.34
C ILE A 326 5.16 9.57 -11.86
N THR A 327 4.51 8.50 -11.41
CA THR A 327 3.10 8.24 -11.72
C THR A 327 2.21 9.37 -11.22
N LYS A 328 2.37 9.79 -9.97
CA LYS A 328 1.60 10.92 -9.40
C LYS A 328 1.82 12.21 -10.18
N LYS A 329 3.06 12.51 -10.56
CA LYS A 329 3.42 13.69 -11.39
C LYS A 329 2.62 13.71 -12.69
N TYR A 330 2.62 12.61 -13.44
CA TYR A 330 1.97 12.55 -14.76
C TYR A 330 0.46 12.36 -14.67
N SER A 331 -0.05 11.68 -13.66
CA SER A 331 -1.49 11.54 -13.43
C SER A 331 -2.14 12.87 -13.09
N SER A 332 -1.46 13.72 -12.33
CA SER A 332 -1.93 15.09 -12.01
C SER A 332 -1.82 16.03 -13.21
N GLY A 333 -0.89 15.78 -14.12
CA GLY A 333 -0.66 16.58 -15.33
C GLY A 333 -1.68 16.36 -16.45
N LYS A 334 -2.43 15.25 -16.46
CA LYS A 334 -3.47 15.01 -17.48
C LYS A 334 -4.57 16.09 -17.48
N LYS A 335 -4.84 16.70 -16.36
CA LYS A 335 -5.77 17.84 -16.26
C LYS A 335 -5.32 19.09 -17.04
N ILE A 336 -4.01 19.20 -17.33
CA ILE A 336 -3.43 20.31 -18.12
C ILE A 336 -3.47 19.97 -19.63
N HIS A 337 -3.61 18.70 -20.02
CA HIS A 337 -3.46 18.24 -21.40
C HIS A 337 -4.76 17.86 -22.12
N GLU A 338 -5.93 18.02 -21.54
CA GLU A 338 -7.19 17.98 -22.31
C GLU A 338 -7.33 19.15 -23.30
N ALA A 339 -6.34 20.06 -23.34
CA ALA A 339 -6.26 21.16 -24.29
C ALA A 339 -5.20 20.97 -25.42
N VAL A 340 -4.53 19.79 -25.53
CA VAL A 340 -3.53 19.53 -26.57
C VAL A 340 -3.82 18.19 -27.27
N PRO A 341 -3.91 18.14 -28.62
CA PRO A 341 -4.29 16.95 -29.36
C PRO A 341 -3.24 15.84 -29.25
N ALA A 342 -3.76 14.61 -29.17
CA ALA A 342 -3.00 13.36 -29.02
C ALA A 342 -2.09 13.07 -30.22
N THR A 343 -0.81 13.46 -30.12
CA THR A 343 0.25 13.00 -31.06
C THR A 343 1.58 12.62 -30.39
N ALA A 344 1.62 12.41 -29.09
CA ALA A 344 2.86 11.98 -28.44
C ALA A 344 2.59 10.92 -27.34
N SER A 345 2.04 9.76 -27.73
CA SER A 345 1.91 8.63 -26.81
C SER A 345 2.34 7.33 -27.50
N LEU A 346 3.64 7.24 -27.76
CA LEU A 346 4.27 5.97 -28.17
C LEU A 346 5.80 6.08 -27.94
N ALA A 347 6.22 5.98 -26.69
CA ALA A 347 7.60 5.61 -26.33
C ALA A 347 7.72 5.46 -24.79
N ALA A 348 7.22 4.36 -24.23
CA ALA A 348 7.73 3.79 -22.98
C ALA A 348 7.23 2.35 -22.91
N VAL A 349 8.00 1.43 -23.47
CA VAL A 349 8.02 0.03 -23.11
C VAL A 349 9.12 -0.16 -22.09
#